data_023ffe281a4be605f788e3fbe03f0518
#
_entry.id   023ffe281a4be605f788e3fbe03f0518
#
_cell.length_a   1.000
_cell.length_b   1.000
_cell.length_c   1.000
_cell.angle_alpha   90.00
_cell.angle_beta   90.00
_cell.angle_gamma   90.00
#
_symmetry.space_group_name_H-M   'P 1'
#
loop_
_entity.id
_entity.type
_entity.pdbx_description
1 polymer ?
#
loop_
_entity_poly.entity_id
_entity_poly.type
_entity_poly.pdbx_seq_one_letter_code
_entity_poly.pdbx_strand_id
1 'polypeptide(L)'
;MIKCLVINSLKNEYVPSYSLFEKWISAFEYENDAEITIKIVNEDEMRSFNVLYRNQDKISDTLAFPAENLTINGKIILGDIAMCAKKINSDSDLYSKKKEQRWAHLTIHSALHILGYDHENISKQKNMENKEIDILKKFNIFNP
;
A
#
# COMPACT_ATOMS: atom_id res chain seq x y z
N MET A 1 -13.49 8.97 7.14
CA MET A 1 -12.27 8.38 7.69
C MET A 1 -12.01 7.01 7.07
N ILE A 2 -10.79 6.78 6.62
CA ILE A 2 -10.42 5.47 6.06
C ILE A 2 -9.84 4.61 7.18
N LYS A 3 -10.39 3.41 7.34
CA LYS A 3 -9.86 2.39 8.23
C LYS A 3 -9.19 1.29 7.42
N CYS A 4 -8.24 0.59 8.00
CA CYS A 4 -7.64 -0.57 7.34
C CYS A 4 -7.93 -1.86 8.09
N LEU A 5 -8.04 -2.93 7.33
CA LEU A 5 -8.03 -4.30 7.81
C LEU A 5 -6.72 -4.92 7.33
N VAL A 6 -5.99 -5.57 8.22
CA VAL A 6 -4.71 -6.20 7.87
C VAL A 6 -4.82 -7.71 8.04
N ILE A 7 -4.53 -8.45 6.99
CA ILE A 7 -4.53 -9.91 6.98
C ILE A 7 -3.09 -10.38 6.85
N ASN A 8 -2.54 -11.00 7.89
CA ASN A 8 -1.16 -11.48 7.90
C ASN A 8 -1.08 -12.86 8.56
N SER A 9 -0.71 -13.86 7.79
CA SER A 9 -0.47 -15.21 8.27
C SER A 9 1.01 -15.60 8.29
N LEU A 10 1.91 -14.68 7.89
CA LEU A 10 3.34 -14.93 7.87
C LEU A 10 3.95 -14.80 9.26
N LYS A 11 4.91 -15.68 9.58
CA LYS A 11 5.52 -15.72 10.92
C LYS A 11 7.00 -15.33 10.93
N ASN A 12 7.70 -15.45 9.79
CA ASN A 12 9.16 -15.35 9.72
C ASN A 12 9.67 -14.07 9.07
N GLU A 13 8.79 -13.15 8.74
CA GLU A 13 9.17 -11.88 8.12
C GLU A 13 8.77 -10.72 9.01
N TYR A 14 9.57 -9.66 8.99
CA TYR A 14 9.16 -8.41 9.60
C TYR A 14 7.93 -7.87 8.88
N VAL A 15 6.92 -7.50 9.64
CA VAL A 15 5.73 -6.79 9.16
C VAL A 15 5.40 -5.73 10.20
N PRO A 16 5.12 -4.48 9.78
CA PRO A 16 4.70 -3.45 10.73
C PRO A 16 3.48 -3.87 11.54
N SER A 17 3.34 -3.32 12.73
CA SER A 17 2.16 -3.57 13.56
C SER A 17 0.91 -3.01 12.90
N TYR A 18 -0.25 -3.55 13.28
CA TYR A 18 -1.54 -3.02 12.84
C TYR A 18 -1.66 -1.51 13.14
N SER A 19 -1.20 -1.09 14.30
CA SER A 19 -1.29 0.31 14.70
C SER A 19 -0.49 1.25 13.79
N LEU A 20 0.62 0.80 13.23
CA LEU A 20 1.36 1.55 12.22
C LEU A 20 0.59 1.67 10.91
N PHE A 21 0.05 0.58 10.41
CA PHE A 21 -0.79 0.62 9.20
C PHE A 21 -1.99 1.54 9.38
N GLU A 22 -2.66 1.42 10.51
CA GLU A 22 -3.82 2.27 10.84
C GLU A 22 -3.41 3.74 10.84
N LYS A 23 -2.28 4.06 11.45
CA LYS A 23 -1.75 5.43 11.50
C LYS A 23 -1.50 5.97 10.08
N TRP A 24 -0.87 5.20 9.21
CA TRP A 24 -0.58 5.65 7.86
C TRP A 24 -1.83 5.82 7.01
N ILE A 25 -2.74 4.88 7.08
CA ILE A 25 -4.00 4.91 6.30
C ILE A 25 -4.93 6.01 6.81
N SER A 26 -4.99 6.26 8.11
CA SER A 26 -5.85 7.30 8.68
C SER A 26 -5.37 8.72 8.36
N ALA A 27 -4.14 8.87 7.87
CA ALA A 27 -3.62 10.17 7.46
C ALA A 27 -4.29 10.73 6.19
N PHE A 28 -4.96 9.88 5.41
CA PHE A 28 -5.72 10.31 4.24
C PHE A 28 -7.03 10.96 4.68
N GLU A 29 -7.30 12.16 4.17
CA GLU A 29 -8.59 12.83 4.38
C GLU A 29 -9.65 12.20 3.48
N TYR A 30 -10.74 11.74 4.07
CA TYR A 30 -11.84 11.11 3.35
C TYR A 30 -13.14 11.39 4.11
N GLU A 31 -14.12 11.95 3.42
CA GLU A 31 -15.36 12.42 4.08
C GLU A 31 -16.24 11.28 4.63
N ASN A 32 -16.31 10.18 3.89
CA ASN A 32 -17.17 9.05 4.25
C ASN A 32 -16.37 7.99 5.01
N ASP A 33 -17.08 7.12 5.71
CA ASP A 33 -16.46 5.93 6.29
C ASP A 33 -16.11 4.95 5.16
N ALA A 34 -14.84 4.57 5.10
CA ALA A 34 -14.31 3.73 4.04
C ALA A 34 -13.29 2.76 4.59
N GLU A 35 -12.98 1.72 3.83
CA GLU A 35 -12.07 0.66 4.23
C GLU A 35 -11.13 0.26 3.10
N ILE A 36 -9.86 0.03 3.47
CA ILE A 36 -8.84 -0.59 2.61
C ILE A 36 -8.37 -1.85 3.33
N THR A 37 -8.29 -2.96 2.61
CA THR A 37 -7.72 -4.21 3.13
C THR A 37 -6.26 -4.33 2.68
N ILE A 38 -5.37 -4.59 3.62
CA ILE A 38 -3.96 -4.86 3.35
C ILE A 38 -3.72 -6.34 3.59
N LYS A 39 -3.32 -7.05 2.55
CA LYS A 39 -2.99 -8.47 2.64
C LYS A 39 -1.49 -8.68 2.51
N ILE A 40 -0.89 -9.22 3.55
CA ILE A 40 0.54 -9.57 3.55
C ILE A 40 0.67 -10.95 2.92
N VAL A 41 1.52 -11.04 1.89
CA VAL A 41 1.66 -12.25 1.08
C VAL A 41 3.12 -12.69 0.99
N ASN A 42 3.31 -13.97 0.64
CA ASN A 42 4.63 -14.51 0.32
C ASN A 42 4.95 -14.30 -1.17
N GLU A 43 6.14 -14.72 -1.58
CA GLU A 43 6.59 -14.55 -2.97
C GLU A 43 5.75 -15.33 -3.96
N ASP A 44 5.36 -16.56 -3.64
CA ASP A 44 4.53 -17.39 -4.54
C ASP A 44 3.15 -16.78 -4.75
N GLU A 45 2.53 -16.28 -3.70
CA GLU A 45 1.23 -15.59 -3.81
C GLU A 45 1.36 -14.32 -4.65
N MET A 46 2.41 -13.52 -4.42
CA MET A 46 2.62 -12.30 -5.20
C MET A 46 2.85 -12.59 -6.68
N ARG A 47 3.63 -13.63 -6.98
CA ARG A 47 3.83 -14.06 -8.38
C ARG A 47 2.50 -14.47 -9.01
N SER A 48 1.68 -15.24 -8.29
CA SER A 48 0.36 -15.66 -8.76
C SER A 48 -0.54 -14.47 -9.07
N PHE A 49 -0.54 -13.45 -8.22
CA PHE A 49 -1.31 -12.23 -8.46
C PHE A 49 -0.82 -11.47 -9.71
N ASN A 50 0.50 -11.39 -9.91
CA ASN A 50 1.04 -10.74 -11.09
C ASN A 50 0.69 -11.49 -12.37
N VAL A 51 0.77 -12.82 -12.36
CA VAL A 51 0.37 -13.63 -13.52
C VAL A 51 -1.11 -13.45 -13.82
N LEU A 52 -1.96 -13.55 -12.80
CA LEU A 52 -3.41 -13.54 -12.97
C LEU A 52 -3.95 -12.15 -13.34
N TYR A 53 -3.46 -11.09 -12.69
CA TYR A 53 -4.04 -9.74 -12.80
C TYR A 53 -3.22 -8.76 -13.63
N ARG A 54 -1.94 -9.03 -13.85
CA ARG A 54 -1.05 -8.13 -14.60
C ARG A 54 -0.42 -8.79 -15.82
N ASN A 55 -0.69 -10.08 -16.04
CA ASN A 55 -0.11 -10.87 -17.12
C ASN A 55 1.42 -10.80 -17.14
N GLN A 56 2.03 -10.81 -15.95
CA GLN A 56 3.48 -10.72 -15.75
C GLN A 56 3.94 -11.78 -14.77
N ASP A 57 4.97 -12.55 -15.15
CA ASP A 57 5.60 -13.52 -14.25
C ASP A 57 6.71 -12.84 -13.48
N LYS A 58 6.35 -12.19 -12.38
CA LYS A 58 7.32 -11.49 -11.52
C LYS A 58 6.81 -11.40 -10.09
N ILE A 59 7.72 -11.04 -9.18
CA ILE A 59 7.42 -10.76 -7.79
C ILE A 59 7.57 -9.25 -7.59
N SER A 60 6.45 -8.57 -7.33
CA SER A 60 6.43 -7.15 -6.99
C SER A 60 6.47 -6.96 -5.49
N ASP A 61 6.88 -5.77 -5.04
CA ASP A 61 6.77 -5.41 -3.63
C ASP A 61 5.30 -5.20 -3.22
N THR A 62 4.51 -4.49 -4.03
CA THR A 62 3.09 -4.25 -3.76
C THR A 62 2.27 -4.34 -5.03
N LEU A 63 0.97 -4.65 -4.86
CA LEU A 63 -0.05 -4.52 -5.90
C LEU A 63 -1.29 -3.88 -5.29
N ALA A 64 -1.85 -2.91 -5.98
CA ALA A 64 -3.08 -2.24 -5.56
C ALA A 64 -4.23 -2.68 -6.46
N PHE A 65 -5.37 -3.01 -5.85
CA PHE A 65 -6.59 -3.47 -6.54
C PHE A 65 -7.74 -2.56 -6.12
N PRO A 66 -7.98 -1.44 -6.84
CA PRO A 66 -9.13 -0.58 -6.55
C PRO A 66 -10.45 -1.34 -6.74
N ALA A 67 -11.39 -1.16 -5.81
CA ALA A 67 -12.75 -1.64 -5.96
C ALA A 67 -13.60 -0.56 -6.63
N GLU A 68 -14.62 -0.98 -7.38
CA GLU A 68 -15.52 -0.05 -8.05
C GLU A 68 -16.90 -0.05 -7.36
N ASN A 69 -17.30 1.13 -6.88
CA ASN A 69 -18.66 1.39 -6.40
C ASN A 69 -19.23 0.33 -5.44
N LEU A 70 -18.40 -0.16 -4.54
CA LEU A 70 -18.79 -1.19 -3.59
C LEU A 70 -19.05 -0.58 -2.22
N THR A 71 -20.27 -0.77 -1.70
CA THR A 71 -20.65 -0.34 -0.35
C THR A 71 -21.20 -1.54 0.41
N ILE A 72 -20.65 -1.82 1.58
CA ILE A 72 -21.06 -2.93 2.44
C ILE A 72 -21.33 -2.38 3.84
N ASN A 73 -22.54 -2.59 4.37
CA ASN A 73 -22.94 -2.14 5.70
C ASN A 73 -22.68 -0.64 5.94
N GLY A 74 -22.92 0.19 4.93
CA GLY A 74 -22.74 1.63 5.02
C GLY A 74 -21.32 2.11 4.87
N LYS A 75 -20.34 1.21 4.68
CA LYS A 75 -18.95 1.55 4.43
C LYS A 75 -18.59 1.41 2.96
N ILE A 76 -17.83 2.36 2.45
CA ILE A 76 -17.29 2.30 1.10
C ILE A 76 -16.05 1.41 1.12
N ILE A 77 -16.06 0.35 0.32
CA ILE A 77 -14.88 -0.50 0.14
C ILE A 77 -14.04 0.09 -0.98
N LEU A 78 -12.87 0.60 -0.64
CA LEU A 78 -12.00 1.31 -1.60
C LEU A 78 -11.13 0.35 -2.40
N GLY A 79 -10.71 -0.75 -1.82
CA GLY A 79 -9.89 -1.74 -2.51
C GLY A 79 -8.98 -2.53 -1.58
N ASP A 80 -8.10 -3.29 -2.23
CA ASP A 80 -7.15 -4.17 -1.55
C ASP A 80 -5.72 -3.83 -1.97
N ILE A 81 -4.80 -3.97 -1.03
CA ILE A 81 -3.36 -3.85 -1.28
C ILE A 81 -2.70 -5.17 -0.89
N ALA A 82 -2.00 -5.81 -1.83
CA ALA A 82 -1.15 -6.95 -1.54
C ALA A 82 0.28 -6.47 -1.32
N MET A 83 0.91 -6.89 -0.24
CA MET A 83 2.28 -6.49 0.11
C MET A 83 3.14 -7.74 0.35
N CYS A 84 4.21 -7.89 -0.43
CA CYS A 84 5.13 -9.02 -0.32
C CYS A 84 6.22 -8.71 0.70
N ALA A 85 6.06 -9.20 1.93
CA ALA A 85 6.95 -8.88 3.04
C ALA A 85 8.41 -9.19 2.74
N LYS A 86 8.70 -10.36 2.18
CA LYS A 86 10.08 -10.75 1.88
C LYS A 86 10.74 -9.81 0.87
N LYS A 87 10.02 -9.46 -0.20
CA LYS A 87 10.52 -8.55 -1.23
C LYS A 87 10.79 -7.16 -0.65
N ILE A 88 9.84 -6.63 0.12
CA ILE A 88 9.98 -5.31 0.74
C ILE A 88 11.17 -5.27 1.68
N ASN A 89 11.31 -6.27 2.55
CA ASN A 89 12.39 -6.32 3.54
C ASN A 89 13.75 -6.52 2.89
N SER A 90 13.84 -7.41 1.89
CA SER A 90 15.08 -7.65 1.16
C SER A 90 15.54 -6.42 0.40
N ASP A 91 14.63 -5.73 -0.28
CA ASP A 91 14.94 -4.50 -1.00
C ASP A 91 15.37 -3.38 -0.04
N SER A 92 14.75 -3.30 1.15
CA SER A 92 15.13 -2.32 2.16
C SER A 92 16.59 -2.51 2.60
N ASP A 93 16.99 -3.75 2.83
CA ASP A 93 18.37 -4.08 3.18
C ASP A 93 19.33 -3.78 2.02
N LEU A 94 18.96 -4.18 0.80
CA LEU A 94 19.78 -3.98 -0.40
C LEU A 94 20.06 -2.50 -0.68
N TYR A 95 19.05 -1.64 -0.50
CA TYR A 95 19.16 -0.21 -0.77
C TYR A 95 19.41 0.64 0.48
N SER A 96 19.76 0.01 1.60
CA SER A 96 20.05 0.70 2.89
C SER A 96 18.93 1.62 3.35
N LYS A 97 17.69 1.19 3.17
CA LYS A 97 16.50 1.89 3.64
C LYS A 97 16.05 1.35 4.98
N LYS A 98 15.47 2.18 5.82
CA LYS A 98 14.84 1.72 7.06
C LYS A 98 13.55 0.97 6.71
N LYS A 99 13.40 -0.24 7.21
CA LYS A 99 12.24 -1.10 6.89
C LYS A 99 10.92 -0.41 7.19
N GLU A 100 10.76 0.15 8.37
CA GLU A 100 9.50 0.83 8.73
C GLU A 100 9.17 1.96 7.77
N GLN A 101 10.15 2.77 7.38
CA GLN A 101 9.94 3.88 6.44
C GLN A 101 9.61 3.37 5.04
N ARG A 102 10.25 2.29 4.61
CA ARG A 102 9.94 1.69 3.31
C ARG A 102 8.52 1.13 3.27
N TRP A 103 8.10 0.45 4.33
CA TRP A 103 6.73 -0.05 4.46
C TRP A 103 5.72 1.10 4.46
N ALA A 104 6.01 2.19 5.19
CA ALA A 104 5.16 3.37 5.19
C ALA A 104 5.02 3.96 3.79
N HIS A 105 6.13 4.12 3.08
CA HIS A 105 6.15 4.67 1.73
C HIS A 105 5.30 3.82 0.77
N LEU A 106 5.52 2.51 0.78
CA LEU A 106 4.78 1.60 -0.10
C LEU A 106 3.30 1.52 0.24
N THR A 107 2.94 1.57 1.51
CA THR A 107 1.54 1.57 1.95
C THR A 107 0.83 2.84 1.47
N ILE A 108 1.44 3.98 1.68
CA ILE A 108 0.89 5.29 1.26
C ILE A 108 0.80 5.37 -0.26
N HIS A 109 1.85 4.95 -0.97
CA HIS A 109 1.87 4.91 -2.43
C HIS A 109 0.73 4.05 -2.99
N SER A 110 0.56 2.85 -2.45
CA SER A 110 -0.49 1.93 -2.88
C SER A 110 -1.89 2.47 -2.56
N ALA A 111 -2.06 3.10 -1.41
CA ALA A 111 -3.33 3.73 -1.04
C ALA A 111 -3.68 4.88 -2.00
N LEU A 112 -2.70 5.64 -2.45
CA LEU A 112 -2.92 6.68 -3.47
C LEU A 112 -3.44 6.09 -4.77
N HIS A 113 -2.90 4.96 -5.23
CA HIS A 113 -3.43 4.25 -6.39
C HIS A 113 -4.89 3.82 -6.18
N ILE A 114 -5.20 3.30 -5.00
CA ILE A 114 -6.58 2.93 -4.64
C ILE A 114 -7.51 4.15 -4.74
N LEU A 115 -7.03 5.33 -4.36
CA LEU A 115 -7.82 6.57 -4.40
C LEU A 115 -7.85 7.24 -5.79
N GLY A 116 -7.26 6.62 -6.81
CA GLY A 116 -7.35 7.08 -8.18
C GLY A 116 -6.16 7.88 -8.70
N TYR A 117 -5.12 8.06 -7.89
CA TYR A 117 -3.88 8.67 -8.39
C TYR A 117 -3.13 7.67 -9.27
N ASP A 118 -2.52 8.17 -10.33
CA ASP A 118 -1.71 7.34 -11.21
C ASP A 118 -0.49 8.13 -11.75
N HIS A 119 0.31 7.48 -12.58
CA HIS A 119 1.48 8.09 -13.21
C HIS A 119 1.50 7.85 -14.73
N GLU A 120 0.32 7.88 -15.35
CA GLU A 120 0.17 7.69 -16.80
C GLU A 120 0.85 8.76 -17.63
N ASN A 121 0.96 9.99 -17.11
CA ASN A 121 1.66 11.08 -17.75
C ASN A 121 2.44 11.90 -16.72
N ILE A 122 3.26 12.82 -17.19
CA ILE A 122 4.14 13.62 -16.33
C ILE A 122 3.36 14.44 -15.30
N SER A 123 2.24 15.03 -15.70
CA SER A 123 1.41 15.85 -14.80
C SER A 123 0.79 15.01 -13.68
N LYS A 124 0.22 13.85 -14.01
CA LYS A 124 -0.38 12.93 -13.02
C LYS A 124 0.66 12.33 -12.10
N GLN A 125 1.82 11.95 -12.64
CA GLN A 125 2.95 11.46 -11.86
C GLN A 125 3.39 12.49 -10.82
N LYS A 126 3.51 13.75 -11.21
CA LYS A 126 3.93 14.83 -10.33
C LYS A 126 2.90 15.09 -9.22
N ASN A 127 1.62 15.07 -9.56
CA ASN A 127 0.54 15.20 -8.58
C ASN A 127 0.58 14.09 -7.54
N MET A 128 0.78 12.86 -7.98
CA MET A 128 0.87 11.71 -7.09
C MET A 128 2.10 11.82 -6.17
N GLU A 129 3.26 12.14 -6.73
CA GLU A 129 4.50 12.31 -5.96
C GLU A 129 4.37 13.43 -4.91
N ASN A 130 3.77 14.56 -5.28
CA ASN A 130 3.55 15.66 -4.35
C ASN A 130 2.63 15.25 -3.19
N LYS A 131 1.56 14.53 -3.48
CA LYS A 131 0.65 14.04 -2.46
C LYS A 131 1.33 13.03 -1.54
N GLU A 132 2.13 12.14 -2.11
CA GLU A 132 2.92 11.16 -1.38
C GLU A 132 3.89 11.84 -0.41
N ILE A 133 4.63 12.83 -0.88
CA ILE A 133 5.56 13.62 -0.07
C ILE A 133 4.83 14.31 1.09
N ASP A 134 3.68 14.93 0.81
CA ASP A 134 2.90 15.64 1.83
C ASP A 134 2.43 14.71 2.95
N ILE A 135 1.99 13.52 2.61
CA ILE A 135 1.53 12.54 3.60
C ILE A 135 2.70 11.98 4.39
N LEU A 136 3.81 11.63 3.72
CA LEU A 136 5.00 11.10 4.38
C LEU A 136 5.61 12.08 5.37
N LYS A 137 5.57 13.38 5.09
CA LYS A 137 6.03 14.42 6.01
C LYS A 137 5.31 14.39 7.35
N LYS A 138 4.06 13.98 7.39
CA LYS A 138 3.30 13.85 8.64
C LYS A 138 3.94 12.83 9.60
N PHE A 139 4.74 11.93 9.08
CA PHE A 139 5.44 10.88 9.83
C PHE A 139 6.95 11.09 9.89
N ASN A 140 7.42 12.30 9.57
CA ASN A 140 8.84 12.66 9.53
C ASN A 140 9.66 11.81 8.55
N ILE A 141 9.07 11.44 7.43
CA ILE A 141 9.73 10.70 6.35
C ILE A 141 9.93 11.66 5.18
N PHE A 142 11.18 12.04 4.91
CA PHE A 142 11.51 13.09 3.94
C PHE A 142 12.24 12.58 2.69
N ASN A 143 12.92 11.45 2.77
CA ASN A 143 13.65 10.85 1.64
C ASN A 143 13.36 9.34 1.62
N PRO A 144 12.16 8.97 1.21
CA PRO A 144 11.76 7.55 1.25
C PRO A 144 12.53 6.66 0.28
#